data_978803453f440cdde4f0ab941bf8dd05
#
_entry.id   978803453f440cdde4f0ab941bf8dd05
#
_cell.length_a   1.000
_cell.length_b   1.000
_cell.length_c   1.000
_cell.angle_alpha   90.00
_cell.angle_beta   90.00
_cell.angle_gamma   90.00
#
_symmetry.space_group_name_H-M   'P 1'
#
loop_
_entity.id
_entity.type
_entity.pdbx_description
1 polymer ?
#
loop_
_entity_poly.entity_id
_entity_poly.type
_entity_poly.pdbx_seq_one_letter_code
_entity_poly.pdbx_strand_id
1 'polypeptide(L)'
;MAFGKELLTLVVLTLMAPMISVAQGVAFESLDTVPVYRSLESALVDAENVIRLDLSKQKLGEFPEAIFSFKNLQELKLNKCRIAVLPNSFDQLPALQKIEIQHNELEVIPASICKLKDLRVLDLADNIIDSIPDQIDQLTRLTTLALWDNPIAYYPERLTEMQQLRVIDLLNNAMSRETQERLKSDLPQCKIIMSPPCACMDGDE
;
A
#
# COMPACT_ATOMS: atom_id res chain seq x y z
N MET A 1 6.85 74.77 -7.69
CA MET A 1 7.75 73.66 -7.36
C MET A 1 6.92 72.61 -6.66
N ALA A 2 6.48 71.60 -7.41
CA ALA A 2 5.67 70.50 -6.90
C ALA A 2 6.47 69.21 -7.04
N PHE A 3 6.85 68.62 -5.91
CA PHE A 3 7.50 67.31 -5.89
C PHE A 3 6.43 66.20 -5.92
N GLY A 4 6.40 65.45 -7.02
CA GLY A 4 5.59 64.25 -7.15
C GLY A 4 6.13 63.13 -6.29
N LYS A 5 5.25 62.56 -5.46
CA LYS A 5 5.52 61.28 -4.74
C LYS A 5 5.05 60.14 -5.65
N GLU A 6 5.96 59.46 -6.31
CA GLU A 6 5.68 58.18 -6.91
C GLU A 6 5.55 57.11 -5.82
N LEU A 7 4.33 56.58 -5.72
CA LEU A 7 4.01 55.48 -4.87
C LEU A 7 4.43 54.16 -5.57
N LEU A 8 5.54 53.60 -5.17
CA LEU A 8 6.03 52.31 -5.66
C LEU A 8 5.13 51.22 -5.07
N THR A 9 4.15 50.78 -5.84
CA THR A 9 3.28 49.66 -5.45
C THR A 9 4.05 48.38 -5.71
N LEU A 10 4.62 47.82 -4.65
CA LEU A 10 5.25 46.50 -4.64
C LEU A 10 4.14 45.45 -4.79
N VAL A 11 3.92 44.95 -6.02
CA VAL A 11 3.07 43.81 -6.27
C VAL A 11 3.80 42.56 -5.77
N VAL A 12 3.50 42.16 -4.54
CA VAL A 12 3.90 40.85 -4.03
C VAL A 12 3.01 39.82 -4.75
N LEU A 13 3.54 39.28 -5.84
CA LEU A 13 2.95 38.11 -6.49
C LEU A 13 3.23 36.90 -5.60
N THR A 14 2.38 36.69 -4.59
CA THR A 14 2.33 35.43 -3.88
C THR A 14 1.90 34.37 -4.88
N LEU A 15 2.86 33.55 -5.33
CA LEU A 15 2.59 32.27 -5.98
C LEU A 15 1.77 31.44 -4.98
N MET A 16 0.44 31.54 -5.09
CA MET A 16 -0.45 30.57 -4.47
C MET A 16 -0.26 29.27 -5.23
N ALA A 17 0.64 28.42 -4.72
CA ALA A 17 0.54 27.00 -5.02
C ALA A 17 -0.91 26.57 -4.71
N PRO A 18 -1.57 25.81 -5.58
CA PRO A 18 -2.92 25.36 -5.29
C PRO A 18 -2.88 24.63 -3.95
N MET A 19 -3.54 25.18 -2.92
CA MET A 19 -3.83 24.44 -1.71
C MET A 19 -4.75 23.30 -2.12
N ILE A 20 -4.16 22.11 -2.31
CA ILE A 20 -4.94 20.89 -2.48
C ILE A 20 -5.73 20.75 -1.17
N SER A 21 -7.05 20.87 -1.26
CA SER A 21 -7.91 20.67 -0.10
C SER A 21 -7.71 19.24 0.38
N VAL A 22 -7.04 19.06 1.51
CA VAL A 22 -6.74 17.76 2.12
C VAL A 22 -8.04 16.96 2.37
N ALA A 23 -9.17 17.66 2.49
CA ALA A 23 -10.48 17.05 2.72
C ALA A 23 -11.01 16.21 1.53
N GLN A 24 -10.48 16.37 0.31
CA GLN A 24 -10.94 15.61 -0.87
C GLN A 24 -9.99 14.46 -1.26
N GLY A 25 -8.84 14.33 -0.60
CA GLY A 25 -7.79 13.39 -0.98
C GLY A 25 -7.09 13.76 -2.30
N VAL A 26 -5.94 13.16 -2.53
CA VAL A 26 -5.21 13.28 -3.80
C VAL A 26 -5.58 12.12 -4.69
N ALA A 27 -5.83 12.38 -5.99
CA ALA A 27 -6.06 11.30 -6.94
C ALA A 27 -4.82 10.38 -7.00
N PHE A 28 -5.05 9.07 -7.11
CA PHE A 28 -3.97 8.08 -7.11
C PHE A 28 -2.89 8.38 -8.16
N GLU A 29 -3.30 8.81 -9.35
CA GLU A 29 -2.43 9.14 -10.47
C GLU A 29 -1.54 10.36 -10.21
N SER A 30 -1.94 11.21 -9.26
CA SER A 30 -1.19 12.41 -8.85
C SER A 30 -0.44 12.21 -7.53
N LEU A 31 -0.58 11.07 -6.90
CA LEU A 31 -0.01 10.81 -5.57
C LEU A 31 1.52 11.02 -5.56
N ASP A 32 2.21 10.61 -6.61
CA ASP A 32 3.67 10.75 -6.73
C ASP A 32 4.16 12.21 -6.82
N THR A 33 3.28 13.16 -7.07
CA THR A 33 3.62 14.59 -7.09
C THR A 33 3.59 15.24 -5.71
N VAL A 34 3.02 14.57 -4.70
CA VAL A 34 2.89 15.08 -3.34
C VAL A 34 4.19 14.84 -2.56
N PRO A 35 4.64 15.81 -1.75
CA PRO A 35 5.83 15.65 -0.90
C PRO A 35 5.71 14.43 0.04
N VAL A 36 6.84 13.78 0.30
CA VAL A 36 6.94 12.58 1.14
C VAL A 36 7.60 12.95 2.46
N TYR A 37 6.94 12.64 3.58
CA TYR A 37 7.58 12.66 4.90
C TYR A 37 8.48 11.43 5.05
N ARG A 38 9.73 11.64 5.50
CA ARG A 38 10.75 10.58 5.61
C ARG A 38 11.19 10.32 7.05
N SER A 39 10.60 10.99 8.02
CA SER A 39 10.77 10.70 9.44
C SER A 39 9.44 10.81 10.17
N LEU A 40 9.24 9.94 11.15
CA LEU A 40 8.03 9.95 11.97
C LEU A 40 7.93 11.26 12.78
N GLU A 41 9.05 11.76 13.26
CA GLU A 41 9.12 13.02 14.03
C GLU A 41 8.60 14.20 13.20
N SER A 42 9.08 14.36 11.96
CA SER A 42 8.62 15.45 11.08
C SER A 42 7.16 15.30 10.69
N ALA A 43 6.68 14.08 10.50
CA ALA A 43 5.30 13.80 10.18
C ALA A 43 4.35 14.13 11.37
N LEU A 44 4.78 13.85 12.60
CA LEU A 44 3.98 14.13 13.80
C LEU A 44 3.77 15.63 14.06
N VAL A 45 4.72 16.48 13.63
CA VAL A 45 4.58 17.94 13.74
C VAL A 45 3.45 18.46 12.84
N ASP A 46 3.17 17.77 11.73
CA ASP A 46 2.22 18.21 10.69
C ASP A 46 1.21 17.10 10.35
N ALA A 47 0.73 16.39 11.37
CA ALA A 47 -0.03 15.16 11.24
C ALA A 47 -1.26 15.26 10.32
N GLU A 48 -1.92 16.41 10.26
CA GLU A 48 -3.12 16.64 9.45
C GLU A 48 -2.80 16.71 7.94
N ASN A 49 -1.56 17.04 7.57
CA ASN A 49 -1.14 17.19 6.17
C ASN A 49 -0.31 16.01 5.66
N VAL A 50 -0.11 14.95 6.45
CA VAL A 50 0.63 13.77 6.03
C VAL A 50 -0.20 12.94 5.06
N ILE A 51 0.13 13.05 3.77
CA ILE A 51 -0.46 12.26 2.69
C ILE A 51 0.43 11.06 2.34
N ARG A 52 1.76 11.25 2.35
CA ARG A 52 2.73 10.22 2.03
C ARG A 52 3.78 10.10 3.11
N LEU A 53 3.99 8.87 3.59
CA LEU A 53 5.00 8.56 4.60
C LEU A 53 5.89 7.41 4.12
N ASP A 54 7.20 7.64 4.11
CA ASP A 54 8.21 6.64 3.77
C ASP A 54 9.26 6.54 4.89
N LEU A 55 9.13 5.51 5.72
CA LEU A 55 10.07 5.19 6.79
C LEU A 55 10.96 4.00 6.42
N SER A 56 11.07 3.66 5.14
CA SER A 56 11.86 2.52 4.67
C SER A 56 13.32 2.58 5.14
N LYS A 57 13.88 1.40 5.49
CA LYS A 57 15.27 1.20 5.93
C LYS A 57 15.60 1.78 7.32
N GLN A 58 14.62 2.18 8.11
CA GLN A 58 14.86 2.80 9.43
C GLN A 58 15.06 1.80 10.58
N LYS A 59 15.04 0.48 10.31
CA LYS A 59 15.22 -0.58 11.32
C LYS A 59 14.32 -0.39 12.56
N LEU A 60 13.04 -0.15 12.29
CA LEU A 60 12.05 0.16 13.33
C LEU A 60 11.85 -0.99 14.34
N GLY A 61 11.97 -2.25 13.88
CA GLY A 61 11.72 -3.45 14.68
C GLY A 61 10.22 -3.70 14.93
N GLU A 62 9.47 -2.66 15.22
CA GLU A 62 8.03 -2.71 15.48
C GLU A 62 7.28 -1.71 14.58
N PHE A 63 5.99 -1.95 14.37
CA PHE A 63 5.13 -0.99 13.67
C PHE A 63 4.88 0.25 14.57
N PRO A 64 5.18 1.47 14.10
CA PRO A 64 4.97 2.68 14.91
C PRO A 64 3.48 3.03 14.95
N GLU A 65 2.78 2.75 16.06
CA GLU A 65 1.34 3.01 16.21
C GLU A 65 0.96 4.49 16.02
N ALA A 66 1.90 5.42 16.23
CA ALA A 66 1.69 6.84 15.95
C ALA A 66 1.27 7.12 14.49
N ILE A 67 1.53 6.20 13.55
CA ILE A 67 1.08 6.28 12.15
C ILE A 67 -0.46 6.41 12.08
N PHE A 68 -1.20 5.82 13.00
CA PHE A 68 -2.66 5.89 13.02
C PHE A 68 -3.22 7.29 13.33
N SER A 69 -2.37 8.26 13.72
CA SER A 69 -2.76 9.66 13.84
C SER A 69 -2.91 10.37 12.48
N PHE A 70 -2.29 9.86 11.41
CA PHE A 70 -2.27 10.49 10.08
C PHE A 70 -3.53 10.14 9.27
N LYS A 71 -4.66 10.74 9.59
CA LYS A 71 -5.98 10.37 9.03
C LYS A 71 -6.10 10.60 7.50
N ASN A 72 -5.24 11.44 6.93
CA ASN A 72 -5.20 11.73 5.50
C ASN A 72 -4.12 10.92 4.75
N LEU A 73 -3.47 9.96 5.42
CA LEU A 73 -2.41 9.14 4.83
C LEU A 73 -2.95 8.28 3.69
N GLN A 74 -2.36 8.45 2.50
CA GLN A 74 -2.72 7.73 1.29
C GLN A 74 -1.63 6.77 0.82
N GLU A 75 -0.36 7.05 1.11
CA GLU A 75 0.76 6.15 0.83
C GLU A 75 1.59 5.90 2.08
N LEU A 76 1.81 4.61 2.38
CA LEU A 76 2.66 4.15 3.48
C LEU A 76 3.74 3.21 2.94
N LYS A 77 5.02 3.54 3.21
CA LYS A 77 6.17 2.68 2.91
C LYS A 77 6.96 2.38 4.17
N LEU A 78 7.11 1.08 4.45
CA LEU A 78 7.86 0.54 5.59
C LEU A 78 8.80 -0.58 5.13
N ASN A 79 9.46 -0.42 3.96
CA ASN A 79 10.32 -1.45 3.41
C ASN A 79 11.61 -1.59 4.21
N LYS A 80 12.05 -2.84 4.49
CA LYS A 80 13.31 -3.14 5.19
C LYS A 80 13.36 -2.54 6.60
N CYS A 81 12.27 -2.65 7.35
CA CYS A 81 12.13 -2.09 8.69
C CYS A 81 12.24 -3.13 9.81
N ARG A 82 12.36 -4.44 9.49
CA ARG A 82 12.38 -5.56 10.45
C ARG A 82 11.10 -5.66 11.29
N ILE A 83 9.96 -5.41 10.66
CA ILE A 83 8.65 -5.50 11.31
C ILE A 83 8.15 -6.93 11.17
N ALA A 84 7.86 -7.58 12.32
CA ALA A 84 7.31 -8.93 12.35
C ALA A 84 5.78 -8.94 12.46
N VAL A 85 5.19 -7.92 13.10
CA VAL A 85 3.75 -7.89 13.35
C VAL A 85 3.15 -6.55 12.94
N LEU A 86 2.07 -6.61 12.17
CA LEU A 86 1.24 -5.45 11.88
C LEU A 86 0.01 -5.44 12.79
N PRO A 87 -0.36 -4.29 13.38
CA PRO A 87 -1.55 -4.19 14.21
C PRO A 87 -2.83 -4.37 13.40
N ASN A 88 -3.86 -4.94 14.00
CA ASN A 88 -5.16 -5.13 13.34
C ASN A 88 -6.04 -3.89 13.45
N SER A 89 -5.50 -2.72 13.06
CA SER A 89 -6.12 -1.39 13.22
C SER A 89 -6.02 -0.51 11.97
N PHE A 90 -5.70 -1.09 10.80
CA PHE A 90 -5.53 -0.35 9.55
C PHE A 90 -6.81 0.36 9.08
N ASP A 91 -7.98 -0.10 9.51
CA ASP A 91 -9.27 0.57 9.25
C ASP A 91 -9.36 1.99 9.86
N GLN A 92 -8.40 2.37 10.72
CA GLN A 92 -8.22 3.76 11.18
C GLN A 92 -7.60 4.70 10.13
N LEU A 93 -7.08 4.15 9.02
CA LEU A 93 -6.46 4.89 7.91
C LEU A 93 -7.26 4.69 6.61
N PRO A 94 -8.54 5.10 6.56
CA PRO A 94 -9.44 4.77 5.45
C PRO A 94 -9.02 5.38 4.11
N ALA A 95 -8.17 6.42 4.12
CA ALA A 95 -7.69 7.10 2.92
C ALA A 95 -6.53 6.35 2.22
N LEU A 96 -6.00 5.26 2.79
CA LEU A 96 -4.86 4.53 2.21
C LEU A 96 -5.20 3.98 0.82
N GLN A 97 -4.35 4.33 -0.14
CA GLN A 97 -4.40 3.88 -1.53
C GLN A 97 -3.22 2.96 -1.89
N LYS A 98 -2.09 3.12 -1.18
CA LYS A 98 -0.87 2.36 -1.45
C LYS A 98 -0.16 1.98 -0.15
N ILE A 99 0.14 0.68 0.00
CA ILE A 99 0.93 0.12 1.10
C ILE A 99 2.09 -0.68 0.51
N GLU A 100 3.33 -0.38 0.92
CA GLU A 100 4.54 -1.12 0.59
C GLU A 100 5.28 -1.48 1.88
N ILE A 101 5.34 -2.76 2.23
CA ILE A 101 6.01 -3.28 3.44
C ILE A 101 6.86 -4.50 3.06
N GLN A 102 7.70 -4.33 2.03
CA GLN A 102 8.59 -5.37 1.52
C GLN A 102 9.78 -5.60 2.44
N HIS A 103 10.40 -6.79 2.32
CA HIS A 103 11.63 -7.15 3.02
C HIS A 103 11.50 -6.94 4.54
N ASN A 104 10.49 -7.54 5.13
CA ASN A 104 10.24 -7.55 6.56
C ASN A 104 10.08 -9.01 7.06
N GLU A 105 9.55 -9.19 8.25
CA GLU A 105 9.39 -10.50 8.88
C GLU A 105 7.90 -10.79 9.18
N LEU A 106 7.01 -10.31 8.30
CA LEU A 106 5.57 -10.44 8.51
C LEU A 106 5.10 -11.89 8.30
N GLU A 107 4.40 -12.45 9.27
CA GLU A 107 3.79 -13.78 9.19
C GLU A 107 2.34 -13.74 8.71
N VAL A 108 1.62 -12.64 8.99
CA VAL A 108 0.17 -12.54 8.76
C VAL A 108 -0.19 -11.20 8.12
N ILE A 109 -1.13 -11.23 7.18
CA ILE A 109 -1.83 -10.03 6.68
C ILE A 109 -3.02 -9.75 7.60
N PRO A 110 -3.05 -8.63 8.37
CA PRO A 110 -4.15 -8.34 9.27
C PRO A 110 -5.48 -8.16 8.50
N ALA A 111 -6.57 -8.71 9.01
CA ALA A 111 -7.89 -8.58 8.39
C ALA A 111 -8.36 -7.13 8.27
N SER A 112 -7.84 -6.20 9.10
CA SER A 112 -8.13 -4.77 8.99
C SER A 112 -7.62 -4.13 7.69
N ILE A 113 -6.57 -4.67 7.07
CA ILE A 113 -6.10 -4.22 5.75
C ILE A 113 -7.19 -4.46 4.70
N CYS A 114 -7.90 -5.59 4.78
CA CYS A 114 -8.98 -5.92 3.83
C CYS A 114 -10.17 -4.93 3.90
N LYS A 115 -10.27 -4.11 4.94
CA LYS A 115 -11.30 -3.07 5.07
C LYS A 115 -10.98 -1.77 4.32
N LEU A 116 -9.77 -1.62 3.79
CA LEU A 116 -9.32 -0.41 3.11
C LEU A 116 -9.90 -0.31 1.68
N LYS A 117 -11.08 0.27 1.56
CA LYS A 117 -11.86 0.29 0.30
C LYS A 117 -11.18 1.07 -0.84
N ASP A 118 -10.30 2.01 -0.52
CA ASP A 118 -9.58 2.83 -1.49
C ASP A 118 -8.21 2.26 -1.86
N LEU A 119 -7.77 1.14 -1.22
CA LEU A 119 -6.47 0.54 -1.49
C LEU A 119 -6.39 0.01 -2.93
N ARG A 120 -5.36 0.45 -3.66
CA ARG A 120 -5.08 0.09 -5.06
C ARG A 120 -3.83 -0.76 -5.22
N VAL A 121 -2.85 -0.56 -4.34
CA VAL A 121 -1.58 -1.29 -4.35
C VAL A 121 -1.31 -1.83 -2.95
N LEU A 122 -1.15 -3.15 -2.86
CA LEU A 122 -0.67 -3.83 -1.67
C LEU A 122 0.57 -4.63 -2.03
N ASP A 123 1.71 -4.22 -1.50
CA ASP A 123 2.99 -4.86 -1.74
C ASP A 123 3.63 -5.30 -0.42
N LEU A 124 3.61 -6.61 -0.19
CA LEU A 124 4.13 -7.30 0.99
C LEU A 124 5.17 -8.36 0.60
N ALA A 125 5.86 -8.15 -0.51
CA ALA A 125 6.85 -9.07 -1.03
C ALA A 125 8.03 -9.25 -0.06
N ASP A 126 8.70 -10.41 -0.16
CA ASP A 126 9.84 -10.78 0.67
C ASP A 126 9.53 -10.61 2.18
N ASN A 127 8.61 -11.45 2.64
CA ASN A 127 8.19 -11.62 4.01
C ASN A 127 8.05 -13.12 4.32
N ILE A 128 7.47 -13.48 5.44
CA ILE A 128 7.22 -14.89 5.83
C ILE A 128 5.72 -15.19 5.97
N ILE A 129 4.91 -14.56 5.11
CA ILE A 129 3.46 -14.71 5.09
C ILE A 129 3.10 -16.10 4.55
N ASP A 130 2.29 -16.86 5.29
CA ASP A 130 1.88 -18.21 4.94
C ASP A 130 0.52 -18.32 4.25
N SER A 131 -0.31 -17.29 4.37
CA SER A 131 -1.69 -17.32 3.89
C SER A 131 -2.22 -15.96 3.47
N ILE A 132 -3.10 -15.95 2.47
CA ILE A 132 -3.91 -14.78 2.09
C ILE A 132 -5.23 -14.85 2.84
N PRO A 133 -5.69 -13.76 3.51
CA PRO A 133 -6.92 -13.78 4.27
C PRO A 133 -8.16 -13.95 3.38
N ASP A 134 -9.17 -14.69 3.87
CA ASP A 134 -10.43 -14.93 3.15
C ASP A 134 -11.17 -13.66 2.73
N GLN A 135 -10.98 -12.58 3.49
CA GLN A 135 -11.62 -11.28 3.25
C GLN A 135 -10.91 -10.42 2.20
N ILE A 136 -9.94 -10.95 1.46
CA ILE A 136 -9.13 -10.20 0.48
C ILE A 136 -10.01 -9.55 -0.62
N ASP A 137 -11.14 -10.17 -0.97
CA ASP A 137 -12.13 -9.67 -1.91
C ASP A 137 -12.78 -8.35 -1.51
N GLN A 138 -12.71 -7.99 -0.22
CA GLN A 138 -13.22 -6.71 0.27
C GLN A 138 -12.40 -5.51 -0.22
N LEU A 139 -11.21 -5.71 -0.74
CA LEU A 139 -10.37 -4.69 -1.38
C LEU A 139 -10.88 -4.39 -2.80
N THR A 140 -12.04 -3.77 -2.90
CA THR A 140 -12.77 -3.60 -4.17
C THR A 140 -12.08 -2.72 -5.21
N ARG A 141 -11.05 -1.95 -4.83
CA ARG A 141 -10.25 -1.11 -5.73
C ARG A 141 -8.82 -1.62 -5.92
N LEU A 142 -8.46 -2.77 -5.34
CA LEU A 142 -7.10 -3.30 -5.46
C LEU A 142 -6.81 -3.72 -6.90
N THR A 143 -5.79 -3.12 -7.50
CA THR A 143 -5.35 -3.43 -8.86
C THR A 143 -4.02 -4.16 -8.90
N THR A 144 -3.22 -4.02 -7.86
CA THR A 144 -1.89 -4.66 -7.76
C THR A 144 -1.73 -5.33 -6.40
N LEU A 145 -1.46 -6.63 -6.42
CA LEU A 145 -1.12 -7.44 -5.25
C LEU A 145 0.23 -8.08 -5.49
N ALA A 146 1.25 -7.69 -4.73
CA ALA A 146 2.58 -8.26 -4.80
C ALA A 146 2.90 -9.00 -3.49
N LEU A 147 3.16 -10.29 -3.61
CA LEU A 147 3.42 -11.22 -2.51
C LEU A 147 4.58 -12.16 -2.84
N TRP A 148 5.44 -11.81 -3.82
CA TRP A 148 6.57 -12.65 -4.21
C TRP A 148 7.53 -12.90 -3.03
N ASP A 149 8.26 -14.02 -3.05
CA ASP A 149 9.14 -14.46 -1.96
C ASP A 149 8.42 -14.50 -0.60
N ASN A 150 7.31 -15.25 -0.52
CA ASN A 150 6.64 -15.61 0.72
C ASN A 150 6.34 -17.11 0.74
N PRO A 151 6.24 -17.76 1.90
CA PRO A 151 5.89 -19.17 1.99
C PRO A 151 4.37 -19.42 1.89
N ILE A 152 3.63 -18.67 1.05
CA ILE A 152 2.18 -18.79 0.97
C ILE A 152 1.79 -20.17 0.44
N ALA A 153 1.01 -20.87 1.23
CA ALA A 153 0.42 -22.17 0.90
C ALA A 153 -1.11 -22.14 0.81
N TYR A 154 -1.76 -21.14 1.39
CA TYR A 154 -3.21 -20.99 1.34
C TYR A 154 -3.64 -19.80 0.48
N TYR A 155 -4.47 -20.09 -0.54
CA TYR A 155 -5.03 -19.14 -1.50
C TYR A 155 -6.57 -19.22 -1.44
N PRO A 156 -7.27 -18.22 -0.88
CA PRO A 156 -8.72 -18.27 -0.74
C PRO A 156 -9.40 -18.26 -2.11
N GLU A 157 -10.54 -18.95 -2.23
CA GLU A 157 -11.33 -18.96 -3.47
C GLU A 157 -11.73 -17.55 -3.91
N ARG A 158 -12.06 -16.68 -2.96
CA ARG A 158 -12.47 -15.30 -3.20
C ARG A 158 -11.39 -14.43 -3.89
N LEU A 159 -10.13 -14.85 -3.89
CA LEU A 159 -9.09 -14.19 -4.66
C LEU A 159 -9.40 -14.17 -6.15
N THR A 160 -10.05 -15.24 -6.66
CA THR A 160 -10.44 -15.36 -8.06
C THR A 160 -11.64 -14.50 -8.44
N GLU A 161 -12.41 -14.02 -7.45
CA GLU A 161 -13.55 -13.12 -7.65
C GLU A 161 -13.13 -11.65 -7.89
N MET A 162 -11.86 -11.32 -7.66
CA MET A 162 -11.34 -9.94 -7.72
C MET A 162 -11.07 -9.47 -9.15
N GLN A 163 -12.13 -9.28 -9.94
CA GLN A 163 -12.06 -8.92 -11.37
C GLN A 163 -11.39 -7.55 -11.65
N GLN A 164 -11.23 -6.72 -10.63
CA GLN A 164 -10.53 -5.44 -10.71
C GLN A 164 -9.00 -5.60 -10.70
N LEU A 165 -8.44 -6.75 -10.28
CA LEU A 165 -7.01 -7.01 -10.29
C LEU A 165 -6.43 -6.92 -11.70
N ARG A 166 -5.26 -6.31 -11.81
CA ARG A 166 -4.49 -6.18 -13.06
C ARG A 166 -3.14 -6.86 -12.99
N VAL A 167 -2.55 -6.89 -11.80
CA VAL A 167 -1.27 -7.56 -11.55
C VAL A 167 -1.36 -8.32 -10.22
N ILE A 168 -1.03 -9.62 -10.26
CA ILE A 168 -0.72 -10.42 -9.08
C ILE A 168 0.68 -10.98 -9.26
N ASP A 169 1.57 -10.71 -8.31
CA ASP A 169 2.91 -11.30 -8.28
C ASP A 169 3.02 -12.27 -7.09
N LEU A 170 3.08 -13.56 -7.43
CA LEU A 170 3.18 -14.68 -6.51
C LEU A 170 4.46 -15.51 -6.79
N LEU A 171 5.47 -14.89 -7.41
CA LEU A 171 6.73 -15.57 -7.69
C LEU A 171 7.35 -16.11 -6.39
N ASN A 172 7.93 -17.30 -6.43
CA ASN A 172 8.57 -17.97 -5.28
C ASN A 172 7.62 -18.20 -4.09
N ASN A 173 6.34 -18.48 -4.38
CA ASN A 173 5.39 -19.02 -3.41
C ASN A 173 5.09 -20.49 -3.72
N ALA A 174 4.69 -21.25 -2.72
CA ALA A 174 4.23 -22.62 -2.89
C ALA A 174 2.81 -22.62 -3.47
N MET A 175 2.61 -23.25 -4.62
CA MET A 175 1.30 -23.30 -5.27
C MET A 175 1.11 -24.59 -6.05
N SER A 176 -0.03 -25.25 -5.81
CA SER A 176 -0.42 -26.43 -6.59
C SER A 176 -0.76 -26.06 -8.03
N ARG A 177 -0.67 -27.05 -8.93
CA ARG A 177 -1.10 -26.90 -10.33
C ARG A 177 -2.55 -26.46 -10.43
N GLU A 178 -3.45 -27.07 -9.65
CA GLU A 178 -4.87 -26.75 -9.61
C GLU A 178 -5.12 -25.29 -9.29
N THR A 179 -4.47 -24.75 -8.23
CA THR A 179 -4.59 -23.34 -7.85
C THR A 179 -4.09 -22.41 -8.96
N GLN A 180 -2.97 -22.76 -9.65
CA GLN A 180 -2.46 -21.98 -10.76
C GLN A 180 -3.43 -21.94 -11.94
N GLU A 181 -4.02 -23.08 -12.29
CA GLU A 181 -5.00 -23.18 -13.39
C GLU A 181 -6.26 -22.40 -13.08
N ARG A 182 -6.76 -22.49 -11.84
CA ARG A 182 -7.91 -21.72 -11.36
C ARG A 182 -7.66 -20.21 -11.45
N LEU A 183 -6.55 -19.72 -10.95
CA LEU A 183 -6.20 -18.29 -11.01
C LEU A 183 -6.13 -17.79 -12.46
N LYS A 184 -5.55 -18.57 -13.38
CA LYS A 184 -5.46 -18.20 -14.80
C LYS A 184 -6.82 -18.21 -15.49
N SER A 185 -7.68 -19.21 -15.16
CA SER A 185 -9.02 -19.35 -15.73
C SER A 185 -9.93 -18.20 -15.29
N ASP A 186 -9.92 -17.87 -13.99
CA ASP A 186 -10.93 -17.00 -13.40
C ASP A 186 -10.53 -15.52 -13.46
N LEU A 187 -9.22 -15.23 -13.65
CA LEU A 187 -8.68 -13.86 -13.78
C LEU A 187 -7.96 -13.67 -15.14
N PRO A 188 -8.62 -13.87 -16.28
CA PRO A 188 -7.97 -13.83 -17.59
C PRO A 188 -7.42 -12.45 -17.97
N GLN A 189 -7.93 -11.37 -17.36
CA GLN A 189 -7.46 -9.99 -17.57
C GLN A 189 -6.30 -9.61 -16.65
N CYS A 190 -5.95 -10.45 -15.67
CA CYS A 190 -4.90 -10.18 -14.70
C CYS A 190 -3.55 -10.73 -15.20
N LYS A 191 -2.50 -9.92 -15.12
CA LYS A 191 -1.14 -10.40 -15.30
C LYS A 191 -0.72 -11.15 -14.02
N ILE A 192 -0.65 -12.48 -14.11
CA ILE A 192 -0.28 -13.33 -12.98
C ILE A 192 1.18 -13.78 -13.16
N ILE A 193 2.04 -13.47 -12.20
CA ILE A 193 3.44 -13.87 -12.14
C ILE A 193 3.56 -14.94 -11.06
N MET A 194 4.06 -16.13 -11.41
CA MET A 194 4.19 -17.25 -10.48
C MET A 194 5.32 -18.19 -10.89
N SER A 195 5.85 -18.93 -9.95
CA SER A 195 6.80 -20.02 -10.19
C SER A 195 6.10 -21.23 -10.84
N PRO A 196 6.82 -22.19 -11.44
CA PRO A 196 6.24 -23.48 -11.79
C PRO A 196 5.52 -24.13 -10.60
N PRO A 197 4.48 -24.94 -10.82
CA PRO A 197 3.74 -25.59 -9.75
C PRO A 197 4.68 -26.48 -8.91
N CYS A 198 4.43 -26.50 -7.59
CA CYS A 198 5.18 -27.32 -6.67
C CYS A 198 4.63 -28.75 -6.72
N ALA A 199 5.44 -29.70 -7.20
CA ALA A 199 5.06 -31.12 -7.24
C ALA A 199 4.73 -31.70 -5.85
N CYS A 200 5.22 -31.10 -4.77
CA CYS A 200 4.93 -31.53 -3.41
C CYS A 200 3.50 -31.21 -2.93
N MET A 201 2.76 -30.36 -3.67
CA MET A 201 1.37 -29.97 -3.35
C MET A 201 0.34 -30.65 -4.29
N ASP A 202 0.79 -31.25 -5.38
CA ASP A 202 -0.05 -32.12 -6.21
C ASP A 202 -0.07 -33.48 -5.46
N GLY A 203 -1.11 -33.71 -4.62
CA GLY A 203 -1.21 -34.95 -3.87
C GLY A 203 -1.10 -36.17 -4.78
N ASP A 204 0.03 -36.88 -4.69
CA ASP A 204 0.13 -38.22 -5.28
C ASP A 204 -0.85 -39.13 -4.52
N GLU A 205 -1.86 -39.63 -5.21
CA GLU A 205 -2.68 -40.77 -4.84
C GLU A 205 -1.85 -42.05 -4.67
#